data_8ef56fd1513e5a9b043bbf88f01d8bf0
#
_entry.id   8ef56fd1513e5a9b043bbf88f01d8bf0
#
_cell.length_a   1.000
_cell.length_b   1.000
_cell.length_c   1.000
_cell.angle_alpha   90.00
_cell.angle_beta   90.00
_cell.angle_gamma   90.00
#
_symmetry.space_group_name_H-M   'P 1'
#
loop_
_entity.id
_entity.type
_entity.pdbx_description
1 polymer ?
#
loop_
_entity_poly.entity_id
_entity_poly.type
_entity_poly.pdbx_seq_one_letter_code
_entity_poly.pdbx_strand_id
1 'polypeptide(L)'
;MKTRIKYLVIPISLTLALLTATGANAASIAQPPSSVGTATTVSVPANVLAANFLDQNGMQHSLAELKGSTAILVPLLTLCGDTCPFTSANMLKIQQALSESKNTSIKVIGIDVDPYRDSPKRLLAYAKLIGANFQIWTAAGKTTVPTLTKADLAKKNPIGTGDINPNLLAIEKFLGYSVNVIPQGNPPATDWMAPYEKLTYDIDHSDGFAIIDSTQHLRFVSGTLPAFTGTISKTLANFMGSSTNVYKSPVYKGGWTPAQAIQALSWVTQTKL
;
A
#
# COMPACT_ATOMS: atom_id res chain seq x y z
N MET A 1 -81.94 47.58 8.05
CA MET A 1 -80.50 47.90 8.12
C MET A 1 -79.73 46.82 7.38
N LYS A 2 -79.14 47.10 6.19
CA LYS A 2 -78.37 46.17 5.41
C LYS A 2 -76.86 46.54 5.55
N THR A 3 -76.11 45.76 6.29
CA THR A 3 -74.72 45.98 6.50
C THR A 3 -73.96 45.36 5.31
N ARG A 4 -73.26 46.20 4.53
CA ARG A 4 -72.36 45.73 3.43
C ARG A 4 -70.98 45.46 4.00
N ILE A 5 -70.57 44.21 3.90
CA ILE A 5 -69.19 43.79 4.21
C ILE A 5 -68.31 44.05 2.95
N LYS A 6 -67.27 44.91 3.08
CA LYS A 6 -66.26 45.17 2.05
C LYS A 6 -65.13 44.18 2.23
N TYR A 7 -64.95 43.32 1.24
CA TYR A 7 -63.76 42.44 1.17
C TYR A 7 -62.60 43.23 0.62
N LEU A 8 -61.49 43.29 1.44
CA LEU A 8 -60.22 43.86 1.07
C LEU A 8 -59.42 42.73 0.41
N VAL A 9 -59.17 42.80 -0.90
CA VAL A 9 -58.34 41.87 -1.65
C VAL A 9 -56.89 42.40 -1.57
N ILE A 10 -56.03 41.73 -0.81
CA ILE A 10 -54.55 41.99 -0.76
C ILE A 10 -53.95 41.17 -1.86
N PRO A 11 -53.22 41.73 -2.84
CA PRO A 11 -52.46 40.96 -3.81
C PRO A 11 -51.21 40.39 -3.14
N ILE A 12 -51.10 39.06 -3.02
CA ILE A 12 -49.88 38.35 -2.62
C ILE A 12 -48.97 38.31 -3.84
N SER A 13 -47.97 39.21 -3.88
CA SER A 13 -46.90 39.16 -4.87
C SER A 13 -45.93 38.04 -4.47
N LEU A 14 -46.02 36.92 -5.17
CA LEU A 14 -45.11 35.79 -5.03
C LEU A 14 -43.78 36.12 -5.75
N THR A 15 -42.81 36.65 -5.04
CA THR A 15 -41.46 36.84 -5.55
C THR A 15 -40.75 35.51 -5.56
N LEU A 16 -40.66 34.88 -6.73
CA LEU A 16 -39.86 33.68 -6.96
C LEU A 16 -38.37 34.06 -6.96
N ALA A 17 -37.70 33.88 -5.82
CA ALA A 17 -36.24 34.03 -5.75
C ALA A 17 -35.58 32.84 -6.46
N LEU A 18 -35.11 33.07 -7.69
CA LEU A 18 -34.18 32.12 -8.34
C LEU A 18 -32.88 32.08 -7.54
N LEU A 19 -32.74 31.07 -6.70
CA LEU A 19 -31.42 30.68 -6.16
C LEU A 19 -30.60 30.12 -7.32
N THR A 20 -29.79 30.96 -7.96
CA THR A 20 -28.72 30.51 -8.80
C THR A 20 -27.68 29.87 -7.89
N ALA A 21 -27.74 28.53 -7.75
CA ALA A 21 -26.68 27.77 -7.17
C ALA A 21 -25.45 27.92 -8.09
N THR A 22 -24.57 28.87 -7.79
CA THR A 22 -23.22 28.90 -8.34
C THR A 22 -22.52 27.69 -7.77
N GLY A 23 -22.63 26.56 -8.47
CA GLY A 23 -21.80 25.39 -8.22
C GLY A 23 -20.33 25.81 -8.36
N ALA A 24 -19.66 26.03 -7.24
CA ALA A 24 -18.23 26.14 -7.24
C ALA A 24 -17.70 24.81 -7.82
N ASN A 25 -17.26 24.83 -9.09
CA ASN A 25 -16.52 23.73 -9.67
C ASN A 25 -15.25 23.58 -8.82
N ALA A 26 -15.28 22.70 -7.84
CA ALA A 26 -14.07 22.29 -7.17
C ALA A 26 -13.13 21.74 -8.26
N ALA A 27 -11.99 22.38 -8.46
CA ALA A 27 -11.03 21.93 -9.44
C ALA A 27 -10.69 20.46 -9.15
N SER A 28 -10.86 19.59 -10.14
CA SER A 28 -10.54 18.17 -9.99
C SER A 28 -9.07 18.00 -9.67
N ILE A 29 -8.75 17.14 -8.73
CA ILE A 29 -7.35 16.84 -8.38
C ILE A 29 -6.71 16.09 -9.53
N ALA A 30 -5.58 16.59 -10.01
CA ALA A 30 -4.89 16.04 -11.17
C ALA A 30 -4.36 14.63 -10.90
N GLN A 31 -4.44 13.78 -11.92
CA GLN A 31 -3.84 12.45 -11.90
C GLN A 31 -2.31 12.56 -11.73
N PRO A 32 -1.67 11.63 -10.98
CA PRO A 32 -0.22 11.56 -10.92
C PRO A 32 0.41 11.32 -12.29
N PRO A 33 1.66 11.78 -12.52
CA PRO A 33 2.34 11.53 -13.77
C PRO A 33 2.59 10.04 -14.03
N SER A 34 2.62 9.63 -15.29
CA SER A 34 2.86 8.23 -15.68
C SER A 34 4.23 7.68 -15.26
N SER A 35 5.19 8.56 -14.96
CA SER A 35 6.49 8.18 -14.37
C SER A 35 6.38 7.62 -12.95
N VAL A 36 5.26 7.85 -12.25
CA VAL A 36 4.99 7.31 -10.91
C VAL A 36 4.27 5.98 -10.98
N GLY A 37 3.36 5.82 -11.92
CA GLY A 37 2.56 4.62 -12.09
C GLY A 37 1.45 4.78 -13.11
N THR A 38 0.59 3.79 -13.18
CA THR A 38 -0.49 3.70 -14.15
C THR A 38 -1.85 3.82 -13.47
N ALA A 39 -2.68 4.74 -13.95
CA ALA A 39 -4.09 4.81 -13.57
C ALA A 39 -4.89 3.71 -14.27
N THR A 40 -5.83 3.13 -13.56
CA THR A 40 -6.67 2.04 -14.06
C THR A 40 -8.08 2.11 -13.44
N THR A 41 -8.98 1.26 -13.88
CA THR A 41 -10.31 1.09 -13.28
C THR A 41 -10.70 -0.38 -13.48
N VAL A 42 -10.04 -1.26 -12.73
CA VAL A 42 -10.28 -2.71 -12.81
C VAL A 42 -10.94 -3.17 -11.52
N SER A 43 -12.08 -3.83 -11.61
CA SER A 43 -12.74 -4.42 -10.43
C SER A 43 -11.86 -5.50 -9.82
N VAL A 44 -11.73 -5.50 -8.50
CA VAL A 44 -10.99 -6.55 -7.79
C VAL A 44 -11.76 -7.86 -7.88
N PRO A 45 -11.17 -8.94 -8.41
CA PRO A 45 -11.86 -10.23 -8.56
C PRO A 45 -12.26 -10.84 -7.20
N ALA A 46 -13.32 -11.65 -7.19
CA ALA A 46 -13.86 -12.23 -5.96
C ALA A 46 -12.83 -13.10 -5.20
N ASN A 47 -11.99 -13.85 -5.91
CA ASN A 47 -10.93 -14.65 -5.29
C ASN A 47 -9.83 -13.80 -4.63
N VAL A 48 -9.55 -12.60 -5.17
CA VAL A 48 -8.61 -11.64 -4.59
C VAL A 48 -9.24 -10.94 -3.38
N LEU A 49 -10.53 -10.57 -3.49
CA LEU A 49 -11.28 -10.01 -2.35
C LEU A 49 -11.34 -11.00 -1.17
N ALA A 50 -11.49 -12.31 -1.45
CA ALA A 50 -11.60 -13.36 -0.44
C ALA A 50 -10.24 -13.89 0.07
N ALA A 51 -9.11 -13.41 -0.47
CA ALA A 51 -7.79 -13.82 0.01
C ALA A 51 -7.63 -13.47 1.50
N ASN A 52 -7.17 -14.44 2.29
CA ASN A 52 -7.11 -14.34 3.74
C ASN A 52 -5.71 -13.94 4.20
N PHE A 53 -5.68 -12.97 5.10
CA PHE A 53 -4.47 -12.45 5.73
C PHE A 53 -4.64 -12.41 7.25
N LEU A 54 -3.49 -12.36 7.95
CA LEU A 54 -3.43 -12.05 9.38
C LEU A 54 -2.67 -10.73 9.54
N ASP A 55 -3.16 -9.82 10.35
CA ASP A 55 -2.40 -8.64 10.71
C ASP A 55 -1.32 -8.95 11.77
N GLN A 56 -0.53 -7.96 12.13
CA GLN A 56 0.50 -8.06 13.16
C GLN A 56 -0.05 -8.40 14.56
N ASN A 57 -1.34 -8.33 14.79
CA ASN A 57 -2.00 -8.72 16.04
C ASN A 57 -2.64 -10.11 15.95
N GLY A 58 -2.53 -10.77 14.79
CA GLY A 58 -3.13 -12.07 14.51
C GLY A 58 -4.62 -12.01 14.17
N MET A 59 -5.16 -10.82 13.90
CA MET A 59 -6.53 -10.66 13.45
C MET A 59 -6.65 -11.02 11.98
N GLN A 60 -7.73 -11.72 11.63
CA GLN A 60 -7.98 -12.12 10.25
C GLN A 60 -8.56 -10.97 9.43
N HIS A 61 -8.05 -10.80 8.22
CA HIS A 61 -8.42 -9.75 7.27
C HIS A 61 -8.61 -10.28 5.85
N SER A 62 -9.33 -9.52 5.04
CA SER A 62 -9.42 -9.71 3.60
C SER A 62 -9.65 -8.38 2.90
N LEU A 63 -9.38 -8.29 1.59
CA LEU A 63 -9.69 -7.06 0.85
C LEU A 63 -11.19 -6.76 0.77
N ALA A 64 -12.06 -7.77 0.98
CA ALA A 64 -13.51 -7.58 0.99
C ALA A 64 -13.98 -6.62 2.10
N GLU A 65 -13.30 -6.61 3.26
CA GLU A 65 -13.66 -5.72 4.39
C GLU A 65 -13.34 -4.25 4.13
N LEU A 66 -12.49 -3.96 3.15
CA LEU A 66 -12.11 -2.58 2.79
C LEU A 66 -13.19 -1.86 1.97
N LYS A 67 -14.31 -2.51 1.66
CA LYS A 67 -15.44 -1.85 1.00
C LYS A 67 -15.91 -0.63 1.80
N GLY A 68 -16.03 0.51 1.13
CA GLY A 68 -16.32 1.79 1.76
C GLY A 68 -15.09 2.59 2.21
N SER A 69 -13.89 1.99 2.15
CA SER A 69 -12.60 2.65 2.42
C SER A 69 -11.70 2.60 1.20
N THR A 70 -10.86 3.61 1.02
CA THR A 70 -9.75 3.55 0.05
C THR A 70 -8.53 2.95 0.75
N ALA A 71 -7.80 2.06 0.09
CA ALA A 71 -6.60 1.46 0.64
C ALA A 71 -5.39 1.65 -0.28
N ILE A 72 -4.25 2.00 0.31
CA ILE A 72 -2.95 1.87 -0.34
C ILE A 72 -2.27 0.60 0.16
N LEU A 73 -1.96 -0.30 -0.77
CA LEU A 73 -1.29 -1.58 -0.52
C LEU A 73 0.17 -1.45 -0.94
N VAL A 74 1.09 -1.83 -0.08
CA VAL A 74 2.52 -1.68 -0.32
C VAL A 74 3.22 -3.00 0.01
N PRO A 75 3.93 -3.63 -0.93
CA PRO A 75 4.73 -4.83 -0.66
C PRO A 75 5.79 -4.53 0.40
N LEU A 76 5.96 -5.43 1.34
CA LEU A 76 6.87 -5.28 2.48
C LEU A 76 7.53 -6.61 2.83
N LEU A 77 8.82 -6.56 3.14
CA LEU A 77 9.60 -7.69 3.67
C LEU A 77 10.38 -7.22 4.89
N THR A 78 10.14 -7.83 6.07
CA THR A 78 10.84 -7.41 7.29
C THR A 78 12.33 -7.74 7.27
N LEU A 79 12.74 -8.68 6.45
CA LEU A 79 14.12 -9.16 6.32
C LEU A 79 14.95 -8.41 5.28
N CYS A 80 14.30 -7.59 4.44
CA CYS A 80 14.98 -6.85 3.38
C CYS A 80 15.74 -5.64 3.94
N GLY A 81 17.07 -5.68 3.92
CA GLY A 81 17.94 -4.56 4.28
C GLY A 81 18.21 -3.57 3.14
N ASP A 82 17.54 -3.69 2.01
CA ASP A 82 17.81 -2.91 0.79
C ASP A 82 16.74 -1.82 0.56
N THR A 83 15.64 -2.13 -0.10
CA THR A 83 14.58 -1.17 -0.49
C THR A 83 13.52 -0.99 0.60
N CYS A 84 13.18 -2.03 1.36
CA CYS A 84 12.10 -2.01 2.35
C CYS A 84 12.26 -0.98 3.48
N PRO A 85 13.46 -0.60 3.94
CA PRO A 85 13.61 0.52 4.87
C PRO A 85 13.09 1.85 4.29
N PHE A 86 13.30 2.10 2.99
CA PHE A 86 12.76 3.29 2.32
C PHE A 86 11.25 3.17 2.11
N THR A 87 10.76 1.98 1.72
CA THR A 87 9.33 1.67 1.65
C THR A 87 8.64 1.98 2.98
N SER A 88 9.19 1.48 4.08
CA SER A 88 8.67 1.72 5.43
C SER A 88 8.70 3.20 5.81
N ALA A 89 9.80 3.90 5.51
CA ALA A 89 9.89 5.34 5.74
C ALA A 89 8.84 6.13 4.95
N ASN A 90 8.59 5.74 3.69
CA ASN A 90 7.54 6.33 2.86
C ASN A 90 6.14 6.07 3.45
N MET A 91 5.86 4.83 3.90
CA MET A 91 4.58 4.48 4.54
C MET A 91 4.35 5.28 5.83
N LEU A 92 5.38 5.48 6.66
CA LEU A 92 5.30 6.32 7.86
C LEU A 92 4.96 7.78 7.52
N LYS A 93 5.51 8.31 6.43
CA LYS A 93 5.18 9.67 5.97
C LYS A 93 3.74 9.80 5.44
N ILE A 94 3.26 8.78 4.71
CA ILE A 94 1.85 8.72 4.29
C ILE A 94 0.94 8.66 5.51
N GLN A 95 1.23 7.78 6.47
CA GLN A 95 0.49 7.67 7.72
C GLN A 95 0.44 9.00 8.48
N GLN A 96 1.59 9.71 8.57
CA GLN A 96 1.67 11.02 9.20
C GLN A 96 0.73 12.02 8.52
N ALA A 97 0.77 12.13 7.17
CA ALA A 97 -0.08 13.05 6.42
C ALA A 97 -1.58 12.74 6.59
N LEU A 98 -1.97 11.44 6.60
CA LEU A 98 -3.34 11.04 6.86
C LEU A 98 -3.79 11.39 8.28
N SER A 99 -2.91 11.28 9.27
CA SER A 99 -3.19 11.68 10.65
C SER A 99 -3.37 13.19 10.77
N GLU A 100 -2.50 13.98 10.14
CA GLU A 100 -2.57 15.45 10.13
C GLU A 100 -3.85 15.96 9.45
N SER A 101 -4.26 15.33 8.34
CA SER A 101 -5.52 15.62 7.66
C SER A 101 -6.76 15.03 8.35
N LYS A 102 -6.58 14.28 9.44
CA LYS A 102 -7.65 13.54 10.16
C LYS A 102 -8.45 12.62 9.24
N ASN A 103 -7.84 12.11 8.19
CA ASN A 103 -8.50 11.22 7.25
C ASN A 103 -8.53 9.79 7.80
N THR A 104 -9.72 9.28 8.09
CA THR A 104 -9.93 7.91 8.60
C THR A 104 -10.46 6.94 7.55
N SER A 105 -10.82 7.45 6.37
CA SER A 105 -11.37 6.65 5.27
C SER A 105 -10.30 5.99 4.38
N ILE A 106 -9.04 6.39 4.55
CA ILE A 106 -7.91 5.81 3.83
C ILE A 106 -7.13 4.89 4.77
N LYS A 107 -6.85 3.67 4.29
CA LYS A 107 -6.06 2.66 5.01
C LYS A 107 -4.69 2.51 4.36
N VAL A 108 -3.64 2.50 5.18
CA VAL A 108 -2.27 2.15 4.75
C VAL A 108 -2.01 0.72 5.19
N ILE A 109 -1.71 -0.16 4.24
CA ILE A 109 -1.54 -1.59 4.50
C ILE A 109 -0.25 -2.07 3.84
N GLY A 110 0.68 -2.58 4.64
CA GLY A 110 1.81 -3.36 4.16
C GLY A 110 1.35 -4.78 3.84
N ILE A 111 1.65 -5.27 2.65
CA ILE A 111 1.43 -6.67 2.27
C ILE A 111 2.77 -7.38 2.40
N ASP A 112 2.87 -8.23 3.41
CA ASP A 112 4.06 -9.05 3.63
C ASP A 112 4.23 -10.06 2.49
N VAL A 113 5.42 -10.08 1.91
CA VAL A 113 5.77 -10.96 0.78
C VAL A 113 6.48 -12.24 1.19
N ASP A 114 6.73 -12.43 2.49
CA ASP A 114 7.38 -13.63 3.04
C ASP A 114 6.59 -14.24 4.21
N PRO A 115 5.39 -14.74 3.98
CA PRO A 115 4.54 -15.31 5.02
C PRO A 115 5.14 -16.57 5.68
N TYR A 116 6.30 -17.02 5.23
CA TYR A 116 6.99 -18.19 5.77
C TYR A 116 7.88 -17.86 6.96
N ARG A 117 8.48 -16.65 6.98
CA ARG A 117 9.34 -16.14 8.05
C ARG A 117 8.68 -15.00 8.84
N ASP A 118 7.84 -14.21 8.19
CA ASP A 118 7.19 -13.05 8.79
C ASP A 118 5.86 -13.41 9.46
N SER A 119 5.97 -14.07 10.64
CA SER A 119 4.80 -14.36 11.47
C SER A 119 4.15 -13.06 12.00
N PRO A 120 2.86 -13.07 12.41
CA PRO A 120 2.22 -11.92 13.06
C PRO A 120 3.04 -11.34 14.22
N LYS A 121 3.64 -12.21 15.06
CA LYS A 121 4.51 -11.79 16.16
C LYS A 121 5.73 -11.01 15.67
N ARG A 122 6.36 -11.45 14.56
CA ARG A 122 7.50 -10.76 13.97
C ARG A 122 7.07 -9.43 13.36
N LEU A 123 5.95 -9.40 12.64
CA LEU A 123 5.38 -8.17 12.08
C LEU A 123 5.05 -7.15 13.19
N LEU A 124 4.53 -7.61 14.33
CA LEU A 124 4.28 -6.73 15.48
C LEU A 124 5.57 -6.14 16.05
N ALA A 125 6.61 -6.96 16.17
CA ALA A 125 7.93 -6.50 16.63
C ALA A 125 8.51 -5.48 15.66
N TYR A 126 8.42 -5.75 14.35
CA TYR A 126 8.84 -4.83 13.30
C TYR A 126 8.07 -3.50 13.34
N ALA A 127 6.73 -3.56 13.38
CA ALA A 127 5.88 -2.36 13.45
C ALA A 127 6.25 -1.47 14.66
N LYS A 128 6.43 -2.08 15.83
CA LYS A 128 6.87 -1.36 17.05
C LYS A 128 8.25 -0.73 16.87
N LEU A 129 9.18 -1.44 16.26
CA LEU A 129 10.55 -1.00 16.08
C LEU A 129 10.67 0.22 15.16
N ILE A 130 9.84 0.27 14.11
CA ILE A 130 9.81 1.40 13.17
C ILE A 130 8.82 2.51 13.57
N GLY A 131 7.97 2.29 14.56
CA GLY A 131 6.94 3.24 15.00
C GLY A 131 5.72 3.28 14.06
N ALA A 132 5.39 2.16 13.41
CA ALA A 132 4.24 2.06 12.53
C ALA A 132 2.92 1.93 13.29
N ASN A 133 1.91 2.69 12.84
CA ASN A 133 0.50 2.54 13.23
C ASN A 133 -0.36 1.96 12.10
N PHE A 134 0.21 1.76 10.92
CA PHE A 134 -0.47 1.08 9.82
C PHE A 134 -0.49 -0.44 10.06
N GLN A 135 -1.41 -1.11 9.37
CA GLN A 135 -1.48 -2.58 9.40
C GLN A 135 -0.45 -3.20 8.47
N ILE A 136 0.09 -4.34 8.86
CA ILE A 136 0.93 -5.19 8.02
C ILE A 136 0.26 -6.56 7.98
N TRP A 137 -0.12 -7.00 6.79
CA TRP A 137 -0.86 -8.22 6.57
C TRP A 137 0.04 -9.29 5.96
N THR A 138 0.16 -10.43 6.64
CA THR A 138 0.80 -11.65 6.12
C THR A 138 -0.24 -12.64 5.64
N ALA A 139 0.04 -13.37 4.58
CA ALA A 139 -0.91 -14.32 4.02
C ALA A 139 -1.17 -15.50 4.97
N ALA A 140 -2.44 -15.73 5.31
CA ALA A 140 -2.85 -16.85 6.14
C ALA A 140 -2.71 -18.20 5.43
N GLY A 141 -2.56 -19.28 6.19
CA GLY A 141 -2.56 -20.65 5.69
C GLY A 141 -1.17 -21.28 5.61
N LYS A 142 -0.78 -21.81 4.45
CA LYS A 142 0.45 -22.59 4.30
C LYS A 142 1.70 -21.76 4.64
N THR A 143 2.47 -22.25 5.60
CA THR A 143 3.71 -21.64 6.07
C THR A 143 4.98 -22.42 5.67
N THR A 144 4.83 -23.45 4.80
CA THR A 144 5.97 -24.24 4.34
C THR A 144 6.76 -23.45 3.31
N VAL A 145 8.02 -23.22 3.59
CA VAL A 145 8.95 -22.52 2.69
C VAL A 145 9.03 -23.22 1.34
N PRO A 146 8.90 -22.50 0.22
CA PRO A 146 9.20 -23.04 -1.08
C PRO A 146 10.65 -23.51 -1.15
N THR A 147 10.87 -24.75 -1.60
CA THR A 147 12.22 -25.34 -1.67
C THR A 147 12.82 -25.11 -3.05
N LEU A 148 14.02 -24.54 -3.10
CA LEU A 148 14.81 -24.48 -4.32
C LEU A 148 15.34 -25.87 -4.66
N THR A 149 14.97 -26.40 -5.82
CA THR A 149 15.47 -27.69 -6.30
C THR A 149 16.92 -27.56 -6.84
N LYS A 150 17.62 -28.68 -6.99
CA LYS A 150 18.93 -28.68 -7.66
C LYS A 150 18.87 -28.10 -9.08
N ALA A 151 17.76 -28.32 -9.79
CA ALA A 151 17.53 -27.76 -11.11
C ALA A 151 17.34 -26.23 -11.08
N ASP A 152 16.69 -25.70 -10.04
CA ASP A 152 16.57 -24.26 -9.86
C ASP A 152 17.93 -23.61 -9.55
N LEU A 153 18.72 -24.23 -8.69
CA LEU A 153 20.06 -23.73 -8.33
C LEU A 153 21.07 -23.78 -9.50
N ALA A 154 20.83 -24.63 -10.52
CA ALA A 154 21.65 -24.71 -11.72
C ALA A 154 21.35 -23.61 -12.75
N LYS A 155 20.26 -22.84 -12.59
CA LYS A 155 19.92 -21.73 -13.48
C LYS A 155 20.82 -20.54 -13.23
N LYS A 156 21.06 -19.72 -14.26
CA LYS A 156 21.86 -18.48 -14.14
C LYS A 156 21.22 -17.49 -13.14
N ASN A 157 19.90 -17.45 -13.13
CA ASN A 157 19.10 -16.67 -12.16
C ASN A 157 18.09 -17.66 -11.56
N PRO A 158 18.44 -18.38 -10.52
CA PRO A 158 17.56 -19.36 -9.92
C PRO A 158 16.37 -18.66 -9.28
N ILE A 159 15.18 -18.97 -9.76
CA ILE A 159 13.91 -18.58 -9.17
C ILE A 159 13.28 -19.86 -8.68
N GLY A 160 12.99 -19.94 -7.40
CA GLY A 160 12.29 -21.09 -6.83
C GLY A 160 10.85 -21.13 -7.35
N THR A 161 10.47 -22.25 -7.93
CA THR A 161 9.09 -22.51 -8.36
C THR A 161 8.26 -23.18 -7.27
N GLY A 162 8.64 -22.98 -6.00
CA GLY A 162 7.91 -23.51 -4.86
C GLY A 162 6.46 -23.00 -4.80
N ASP A 163 5.62 -23.71 -4.05
CA ASP A 163 4.22 -23.35 -3.84
C ASP A 163 4.11 -22.05 -3.04
N ILE A 164 4.10 -20.91 -3.73
CA ILE A 164 3.80 -19.63 -3.09
C ILE A 164 2.41 -19.73 -2.45
N ASN A 165 2.28 -19.13 -1.27
CA ASN A 165 1.00 -19.07 -0.57
C ASN A 165 -0.10 -18.57 -1.52
N PRO A 166 -1.21 -19.29 -1.68
CA PRO A 166 -2.23 -18.95 -2.67
C PRO A 166 -2.91 -17.60 -2.43
N ASN A 167 -3.00 -17.14 -1.17
CA ASN A 167 -3.58 -15.83 -0.85
C ASN A 167 -2.63 -14.70 -1.29
N LEU A 168 -1.33 -14.84 -1.03
CA LEU A 168 -0.31 -13.91 -1.52
C LEU A 168 -0.29 -13.91 -3.05
N LEU A 169 -0.25 -15.09 -3.68
CA LEU A 169 -0.20 -15.23 -5.14
C LEU A 169 -1.43 -14.60 -5.83
N ALA A 170 -2.61 -14.67 -5.21
CA ALA A 170 -3.82 -14.07 -5.77
C ALA A 170 -3.69 -12.55 -5.88
N ILE A 171 -3.18 -11.90 -4.81
CA ILE A 171 -3.01 -10.44 -4.79
C ILE A 171 -1.89 -9.98 -5.73
N GLU A 172 -0.75 -10.69 -5.71
CA GLU A 172 0.42 -10.36 -6.54
C GLU A 172 0.08 -10.45 -8.03
N LYS A 173 -0.55 -11.54 -8.46
CA LYS A 173 -1.01 -11.69 -9.86
C LYS A 173 -1.99 -10.61 -10.27
N PHE A 174 -2.90 -10.22 -9.39
CA PHE A 174 -3.88 -9.17 -9.69
C PHE A 174 -3.21 -7.81 -9.85
N LEU A 175 -2.22 -7.50 -9.03
CA LEU A 175 -1.48 -6.24 -9.10
C LEU A 175 -0.42 -6.23 -10.22
N GLY A 176 -0.15 -7.37 -10.87
CA GLY A 176 0.93 -7.52 -11.82
C GLY A 176 2.32 -7.52 -11.17
N TYR A 177 2.39 -7.89 -9.90
CA TYR A 177 3.62 -8.00 -9.12
C TYR A 177 4.15 -9.43 -9.16
N SER A 178 5.41 -9.59 -8.77
CA SER A 178 6.07 -10.89 -8.65
C SER A 178 6.69 -11.06 -7.27
N VAL A 179 6.64 -12.29 -6.77
CA VAL A 179 7.36 -12.72 -5.58
C VAL A 179 8.07 -14.03 -5.90
N ASN A 180 9.37 -14.05 -5.73
CA ASN A 180 10.21 -15.20 -6.06
C ASN A 180 11.14 -15.52 -4.89
N VAL A 181 11.22 -16.81 -4.53
CA VAL A 181 12.23 -17.30 -3.60
C VAL A 181 13.54 -17.49 -4.37
N ILE A 182 14.61 -16.87 -3.89
CA ILE A 182 15.93 -16.94 -4.51
C ILE A 182 16.97 -17.44 -3.49
N PRO A 183 18.11 -18.03 -3.93
CA PRO A 183 19.18 -18.41 -3.03
C PRO A 183 19.77 -17.18 -2.33
N GLN A 184 20.22 -17.38 -1.10
CA GLN A 184 21.06 -16.40 -0.42
C GLN A 184 22.39 -16.18 -1.15
N GLY A 185 22.92 -14.98 -1.01
CA GLY A 185 24.31 -14.68 -1.39
C GLY A 185 25.32 -15.52 -0.61
N ASN A 186 26.58 -15.44 -1.00
CA ASN A 186 27.67 -16.09 -0.28
C ASN A 186 28.69 -15.02 0.18
N PRO A 187 28.84 -14.77 1.48
CA PRO A 187 28.16 -15.43 2.61
C PRO A 187 26.66 -15.05 2.70
N PRO A 188 25.82 -15.91 3.32
CA PRO A 188 24.43 -15.60 3.52
C PRO A 188 24.24 -14.41 4.46
N ALA A 189 23.24 -13.58 4.19
CA ALA A 189 22.86 -12.49 5.08
C ALA A 189 22.38 -13.00 6.43
N THR A 190 22.41 -12.16 7.43
CA THR A 190 21.86 -12.42 8.76
C THR A 190 20.54 -11.70 8.94
N ASP A 191 19.67 -12.28 9.75
CA ASP A 191 18.46 -11.61 10.19
C ASP A 191 18.81 -10.41 11.09
N TRP A 192 18.47 -9.20 10.67
CA TRP A 192 18.79 -7.99 11.44
C TRP A 192 17.99 -7.86 12.76
N MET A 193 16.83 -8.53 12.86
CA MET A 193 16.07 -8.63 14.11
C MET A 193 16.52 -9.78 15.01
N ALA A 194 17.28 -10.76 14.45
CA ALA A 194 17.88 -11.88 15.14
C ALA A 194 19.29 -12.13 14.60
N PRO A 195 20.29 -11.28 14.93
CA PRO A 195 21.57 -11.19 14.24
C PRO A 195 22.45 -12.46 14.33
N TYR A 196 22.04 -13.44 15.10
CA TYR A 196 22.69 -14.77 15.15
C TYR A 196 22.14 -15.76 14.14
N GLU A 197 21.01 -15.45 13.50
CA GLU A 197 20.34 -16.32 12.54
C GLU A 197 20.76 -15.94 11.12
N LYS A 198 21.28 -16.92 10.39
CA LYS A 198 21.59 -16.77 8.96
C LYS A 198 20.35 -17.06 8.14
N LEU A 199 20.12 -16.23 7.13
CA LEU A 199 19.01 -16.43 6.21
C LEU A 199 19.31 -17.63 5.29
N THR A 200 18.32 -18.48 5.06
CA THR A 200 18.44 -19.68 4.22
C THR A 200 18.05 -19.44 2.76
N TYR A 201 17.27 -18.42 2.51
CA TYR A 201 16.85 -17.95 1.18
C TYR A 201 16.62 -16.45 1.22
N ASP A 202 16.45 -15.85 0.05
CA ASP A 202 16.03 -14.46 -0.09
C ASP A 202 14.73 -14.37 -0.89
N ILE A 203 14.09 -13.21 -0.87
CA ILE A 203 12.89 -12.92 -1.65
C ILE A 203 13.21 -11.77 -2.60
N ASP A 204 13.08 -12.07 -3.90
CA ASP A 204 13.01 -11.05 -4.94
C ASP A 204 11.54 -10.74 -5.21
N HIS A 205 11.14 -9.49 -5.07
CA HIS A 205 9.75 -9.08 -5.24
C HIS A 205 9.63 -7.73 -5.94
N SER A 206 8.47 -7.50 -6.55
CA SER A 206 8.14 -6.19 -7.11
C SER A 206 7.99 -5.16 -6.01
N ASP A 207 8.56 -3.98 -6.25
CA ASP A 207 8.36 -2.78 -5.43
C ASP A 207 7.18 -1.95 -5.94
N GLY A 208 6.84 -0.90 -5.19
CA GLY A 208 5.82 0.05 -5.57
C GLY A 208 4.65 0.10 -4.61
N PHE A 209 3.50 0.52 -5.09
CA PHE A 209 2.25 0.54 -4.35
C PHE A 209 1.03 0.42 -5.27
N ALA A 210 -0.07 -0.04 -4.74
CA ALA A 210 -1.36 -0.07 -5.43
C ALA A 210 -2.44 0.63 -4.60
N ILE A 211 -3.41 1.27 -5.27
CA ILE A 211 -4.55 1.92 -4.60
C ILE A 211 -5.83 1.27 -5.07
N ILE A 212 -6.59 0.73 -4.11
CA ILE A 212 -7.95 0.22 -4.30
C ILE A 212 -8.91 1.24 -3.69
N ASP A 213 -9.93 1.65 -4.45
CA ASP A 213 -10.91 2.63 -3.98
C ASP A 213 -12.02 1.99 -3.13
N SER A 214 -12.86 2.83 -2.55
CA SER A 214 -13.99 2.45 -1.67
C SER A 214 -15.05 1.57 -2.37
N THR A 215 -15.02 1.49 -3.70
CA THR A 215 -15.91 0.65 -4.51
C THR A 215 -15.23 -0.64 -4.98
N GLN A 216 -14.03 -0.95 -4.43
CA GLN A 216 -13.24 -2.14 -4.72
C GLN A 216 -12.76 -2.21 -6.18
N HIS A 217 -12.35 -1.06 -6.73
CA HIS A 217 -11.63 -1.00 -7.99
C HIS A 217 -10.16 -0.65 -7.76
N LEU A 218 -9.28 -1.34 -8.45
CA LEU A 218 -7.89 -0.94 -8.58
C LEU A 218 -7.82 0.35 -9.41
N ARG A 219 -7.32 1.43 -8.81
CA ARG A 219 -7.31 2.75 -9.42
C ARG A 219 -5.93 3.22 -9.84
N PHE A 220 -4.90 2.74 -9.17
CA PHE A 220 -3.53 3.14 -9.48
C PHE A 220 -2.55 2.05 -9.09
N VAL A 221 -1.55 1.80 -9.93
CA VAL A 221 -0.45 0.87 -9.66
C VAL A 221 0.87 1.56 -9.99
N SER A 222 1.78 1.58 -9.01
CA SER A 222 3.18 1.94 -9.19
C SER A 222 4.02 0.66 -9.14
N GLY A 223 4.90 0.47 -10.09
CA GLY A 223 5.89 -0.63 -10.11
C GLY A 223 7.33 -0.10 -9.96
N THR A 224 7.49 1.11 -9.42
CA THR A 224 8.81 1.74 -9.26
C THR A 224 9.35 1.51 -7.84
N LEU A 225 10.68 1.49 -7.71
CA LEU A 225 11.36 1.44 -6.42
C LEU A 225 10.94 2.63 -5.54
N PRO A 226 10.95 2.51 -4.21
CA PRO A 226 10.72 3.64 -3.33
C PRO A 226 11.88 4.65 -3.43
N ALA A 227 11.57 5.93 -3.55
CA ALA A 227 12.51 7.02 -3.40
C ALA A 227 12.22 7.74 -2.08
N PHE A 228 13.23 7.93 -1.28
CA PHE A 228 13.08 8.63 -0.02
C PHE A 228 13.79 9.98 -0.06
N THR A 229 13.04 11.03 0.21
CA THR A 229 13.57 12.39 0.35
C THR A 229 13.41 12.80 1.81
N GLY A 230 14.48 12.73 2.58
CA GLY A 230 14.43 13.12 3.99
C GLY A 230 15.40 12.34 4.87
N THR A 231 15.24 12.46 6.19
CA THR A 231 16.04 11.71 7.15
C THR A 231 15.34 10.42 7.51
N ILE A 232 15.97 9.29 7.21
CA ILE A 232 15.54 7.97 7.69
C ILE A 232 15.81 7.88 9.18
N SER A 233 14.90 7.24 9.93
CA SER A 233 15.13 7.00 11.37
C SER A 233 16.42 6.20 11.58
N LYS A 234 17.07 6.43 12.74
CA LYS A 234 18.31 5.69 13.08
C LYS A 234 18.09 4.16 13.04
N THR A 235 16.91 3.70 13.43
CA THR A 235 16.54 2.28 13.39
C THR A 235 16.56 1.75 11.97
N LEU A 236 15.87 2.40 11.03
CA LEU A 236 15.84 2.01 9.62
C LEU A 236 17.22 2.15 8.97
N ALA A 237 17.99 3.19 9.31
CA ALA A 237 19.35 3.38 8.81
C ALA A 237 20.30 2.26 9.27
N ASN A 238 20.19 1.82 10.51
CA ASN A 238 20.98 0.69 11.03
C ASN A 238 20.60 -0.63 10.35
N PHE A 239 19.32 -0.79 9.99
CA PHE A 239 18.83 -1.94 9.27
C PHE A 239 19.38 -2.03 7.85
N MET A 240 19.52 -0.92 7.16
CA MET A 240 20.00 -0.88 5.77
C MET A 240 21.42 -1.44 5.58
N GLY A 241 22.24 -1.50 6.60
CA GLY A 241 23.59 -2.03 6.52
C GLY A 241 24.41 -1.42 5.38
N SER A 242 25.10 -2.27 4.61
CA SER A 242 25.88 -1.87 3.43
C SER A 242 25.07 -1.79 2.13
N SER A 243 23.80 -2.15 2.14
CA SER A 243 22.95 -2.28 0.94
C SER A 243 22.52 -0.94 0.31
N THR A 244 23.01 0.20 0.81
CA THR A 244 22.72 1.54 0.23
C THR A 244 23.21 1.74 -1.21
N ASN A 245 23.86 0.74 -1.81
CA ASN A 245 24.46 0.87 -3.13
C ASN A 245 23.45 1.02 -4.27
N VAL A 246 22.22 0.47 -4.15
CA VAL A 246 21.17 0.61 -5.17
C VAL A 246 20.86 2.09 -5.39
N TYR A 247 20.74 2.88 -4.33
CA TYR A 247 20.42 4.31 -4.38
C TYR A 247 21.59 5.21 -4.78
N LYS A 248 22.82 4.68 -4.73
CA LYS A 248 24.04 5.34 -5.22
C LYS A 248 24.27 5.06 -6.70
N SER A 249 23.54 4.12 -7.29
CA SER A 249 23.70 3.76 -8.70
C SER A 249 23.26 4.91 -9.59
N PRO A 250 24.08 5.33 -10.58
CA PRO A 250 23.70 6.34 -11.56
C PRO A 250 22.57 5.89 -12.49
N VAL A 251 22.23 4.60 -12.49
CA VAL A 251 21.11 4.02 -13.24
C VAL A 251 19.77 4.24 -12.51
N TYR A 252 19.80 4.46 -11.20
CA TYR A 252 18.60 4.73 -10.42
C TYR A 252 18.10 6.16 -10.66
N LYS A 253 17.15 6.30 -11.56
CA LYS A 253 16.55 7.59 -11.93
C LYS A 253 15.11 7.65 -11.44
N GLY A 254 14.97 7.95 -10.17
CA GLY A 254 13.66 8.20 -9.59
C GLY A 254 12.93 6.94 -9.12
N GLY A 255 12.00 7.15 -8.24
CA GLY A 255 11.11 6.16 -7.68
C GLY A 255 9.92 6.89 -7.08
N TRP A 256 8.97 6.16 -6.51
CA TRP A 256 7.83 6.80 -5.86
C TRP A 256 8.21 7.41 -4.51
N THR A 257 7.75 8.60 -4.27
CA THR A 257 7.93 9.34 -3.01
C THR A 257 6.63 9.37 -2.21
N PRO A 258 6.66 9.67 -0.89
CA PRO A 258 5.44 9.89 -0.10
C PRO A 258 4.51 10.93 -0.71
N ALA A 259 5.06 12.04 -1.21
CA ALA A 259 4.28 13.10 -1.85
C ALA A 259 3.53 12.61 -3.11
N GLN A 260 4.16 11.77 -3.92
CA GLN A 260 3.53 11.18 -5.10
C GLN A 260 2.46 10.16 -4.75
N ALA A 261 2.66 9.34 -3.71
CA ALA A 261 1.65 8.43 -3.21
C ALA A 261 0.44 9.18 -2.60
N ILE A 262 0.70 10.27 -1.86
CA ILE A 262 -0.35 11.15 -1.33
C ILE A 262 -1.09 11.85 -2.47
N GLN A 263 -0.40 12.29 -3.52
CA GLN A 263 -1.05 12.83 -4.72
C GLN A 263 -1.96 11.79 -5.39
N ALA A 264 -1.49 10.53 -5.50
CA ALA A 264 -2.29 9.45 -6.06
C ALA A 264 -3.54 9.16 -5.21
N LEU A 265 -3.40 9.12 -3.88
CA LEU A 265 -4.53 8.98 -2.95
C LEU A 265 -5.50 10.16 -3.06
N SER A 266 -4.99 11.39 -3.12
CA SER A 266 -5.81 12.60 -3.28
C SER A 266 -6.59 12.55 -4.60
N TRP A 267 -5.94 12.11 -5.69
CA TRP A 267 -6.58 11.94 -6.99
C TRP A 267 -7.67 10.86 -6.96
N VAL A 268 -7.41 9.69 -6.36
CA VAL A 268 -8.39 8.59 -6.26
C VAL A 268 -9.60 9.01 -5.43
N THR A 269 -9.38 9.69 -4.31
CA THR A 269 -10.44 10.10 -3.38
C THR A 269 -11.08 11.45 -3.71
N GLN A 270 -10.50 12.21 -4.65
CA GLN A 270 -10.86 13.61 -4.95
C GLN A 270 -10.87 14.49 -3.67
N THR A 271 -10.00 14.16 -2.72
CA THR A 271 -9.84 14.86 -1.44
C THR A 271 -8.39 15.30 -1.30
N LYS A 272 -8.16 16.57 -0.99
CA LYS A 272 -6.82 17.07 -0.71
C LYS A 272 -6.35 16.51 0.63
N LEU A 273 -5.20 15.83 0.61
CA LEU A 273 -4.55 15.22 1.78
C LEU A 273 -3.31 16.01 2.18
#